data_211749c89e97e583ac2bc02b97a2cb81
#
_entry.id   211749c89e97e583ac2bc02b97a2cb81
#
_cell.length_a   1.000
_cell.length_b   1.000
_cell.length_c   1.000
_cell.angle_alpha   90.00
_cell.angle_beta   90.00
_cell.angle_gamma   90.00
#
_symmetry.space_group_name_H-M   'P 1'
#
loop_
_entity.id
_entity.type
_entity.pdbx_description
1 polymer ?
#
loop_
_entity_poly.entity_id
_entity_poly.type
_entity_poly.pdbx_seq_one_letter_code
_entity_poly.pdbx_strand_id
1 'polypeptide(L)'
;YDEENGKLPKVIDYPLPRHLPSATYRFPGEVQVSMLEDLFNLHNGVQSILREIKIREGVYDHSDMQRYAEDLLLSRCPDICNWYPTPMVLALNSIDVERPWTDEHILRAIDIAPEGKDGDLAKADLSNRLELLQRIRRRYLSFIIDEYQDTNPQQYRLLARLWGRRLL
;
A
#
# COMPACT_ATOMS: atom_id res chain seq x y z
N TYR A 1 -5.16 16.49 29.33
CA TYR A 1 -5.60 15.43 30.26
C TYR A 1 -5.92 16.10 31.57
N ASP A 2 -7.16 16.05 32.00
CA ASP A 2 -7.56 16.62 33.27
C ASP A 2 -7.35 15.54 34.35
N GLU A 3 -6.29 15.68 35.11
CA GLU A 3 -5.87 14.71 36.13
C GLU A 3 -6.88 14.54 37.27
N GLU A 4 -7.75 15.54 37.52
CA GLU A 4 -8.73 15.45 38.61
C GLU A 4 -9.96 14.58 38.27
N ASN A 5 -10.28 14.39 36.99
CA ASN A 5 -11.51 13.68 36.59
C ASN A 5 -11.33 12.52 35.63
N GLY A 6 -10.11 12.23 35.17
CA GLY A 6 -9.86 11.17 34.20
C GLY A 6 -10.62 11.35 32.85
N LYS A 7 -11.10 12.54 32.56
CA LYS A 7 -11.86 12.86 31.35
C LYS A 7 -10.96 13.54 30.34
N LEU A 8 -11.10 13.14 29.10
CA LEU A 8 -10.46 13.84 28.01
C LEU A 8 -10.88 15.31 28.00
N PRO A 9 -9.95 16.25 27.67
CA PRO A 9 -10.28 17.69 27.63
C PRO A 9 -11.50 17.95 26.75
N LYS A 10 -12.35 18.85 27.16
CA LYS A 10 -13.60 19.21 26.44
C LYS A 10 -13.39 19.65 24.99
N VAL A 11 -12.16 20.03 24.63
CA VAL A 11 -11.78 20.41 23.26
C VAL A 11 -11.94 19.25 22.26
N ILE A 12 -12.01 18.02 22.76
CA ILE A 12 -12.23 16.81 21.93
C ILE A 12 -13.66 16.27 22.20
N ASP A 13 -14.62 17.14 22.33
CA ASP A 13 -16.02 16.75 22.36
C ASP A 13 -16.47 16.53 20.91
N TYR A 14 -15.95 15.44 20.31
CA TYR A 14 -16.52 14.97 19.06
C TYR A 14 -17.98 14.62 19.31
N PRO A 15 -18.89 15.02 18.43
CA PRO A 15 -20.29 14.62 18.49
C PRO A 15 -20.48 13.12 18.21
N LEU A 16 -19.42 12.33 18.31
CA LEU A 16 -19.51 10.88 18.28
C LEU A 16 -20.11 10.40 19.59
N PRO A 17 -21.11 9.54 19.52
CA PRO A 17 -21.73 8.99 20.74
C PRO A 17 -20.66 8.27 21.57
N ARG A 18 -20.50 8.69 22.83
CA ARG A 18 -19.54 8.12 23.79
C ARG A 18 -19.80 6.63 24.09
N HIS A 19 -20.98 6.17 23.73
CA HIS A 19 -21.35 4.77 23.74
C HIS A 19 -22.01 4.48 22.40
N LEU A 20 -21.46 3.53 21.67
CA LEU A 20 -22.16 2.91 20.57
C LEU A 20 -23.23 1.98 21.18
N PRO A 21 -24.48 2.41 21.34
CA PRO A 21 -25.53 1.45 21.59
C PRO A 21 -25.61 0.62 20.30
N SER A 22 -25.69 -0.66 20.44
CA SER A 22 -25.63 -1.67 19.38
C SER A 22 -26.62 -1.50 18.24
N ALA A 23 -27.36 -0.41 18.17
CA ALA A 23 -28.44 -0.20 17.20
C ALA A 23 -28.51 1.19 16.54
N THR A 24 -27.69 2.16 16.92
CA THR A 24 -27.83 3.50 16.33
C THR A 24 -26.48 4.13 15.99
N TYR A 25 -25.85 3.62 14.94
CA TYR A 25 -24.82 4.36 14.26
C TYR A 25 -25.49 5.55 13.53
N ARG A 26 -25.33 6.76 14.05
CA ARG A 26 -25.69 7.95 13.31
C ARG A 26 -24.60 8.22 12.29
N PHE A 27 -24.97 8.18 11.02
CA PHE A 27 -24.07 8.63 9.96
C PHE A 27 -23.63 10.07 10.27
N PRO A 28 -22.34 10.38 10.01
CA PRO A 28 -21.87 11.75 10.16
C PRO A 28 -22.73 12.70 9.34
N GLY A 29 -23.08 13.85 9.92
CA GLY A 29 -23.78 14.91 9.20
C GLY A 29 -22.92 15.54 8.10
N GLU A 30 -23.54 16.28 7.19
CA GLU A 30 -22.84 16.90 6.05
C GLU A 30 -21.61 17.74 6.45
N VAL A 31 -21.69 18.45 7.57
CA VAL A 31 -20.57 19.25 8.08
C VAL A 31 -19.40 18.35 8.50
N GLN A 32 -19.66 17.20 9.09
CA GLN A 32 -18.62 16.28 9.51
C GLN A 32 -17.98 15.58 8.31
N VAL A 33 -18.76 15.28 7.27
CA VAL A 33 -18.24 14.76 6.01
C VAL A 33 -17.33 15.77 5.34
N SER A 34 -17.76 17.04 5.25
CA SER A 34 -16.95 18.12 4.68
C SER A 34 -15.64 18.32 5.46
N MET A 35 -15.69 18.31 6.79
CA MET A 35 -14.50 18.41 7.61
C MET A 35 -13.53 17.24 7.39
N LEU A 36 -14.05 16.03 7.22
CA LEU A 36 -13.23 14.85 6.91
C LEU A 36 -12.59 14.97 5.53
N GLU A 37 -13.35 15.43 4.53
CA GLU A 37 -12.84 15.68 3.19
C GLU A 37 -11.70 16.72 3.20
N ASP A 38 -11.88 17.84 3.92
CA ASP A 38 -10.85 18.87 4.07
C ASP A 38 -9.60 18.31 4.75
N LEU A 39 -9.78 17.45 5.77
CA LEU A 39 -8.67 16.81 6.48
C LEU A 39 -7.91 15.83 5.58
N PHE A 40 -8.63 15.06 4.76
CA PHE A 40 -8.04 14.19 3.75
C PHE A 40 -7.28 14.97 2.69
N ASN A 41 -7.85 16.07 2.21
CA ASN A 41 -7.22 16.93 1.23
C ASN A 41 -5.93 17.57 1.78
N LEU A 42 -5.98 18.05 3.01
CA LEU A 42 -4.81 18.58 3.72
C LEU A 42 -3.74 17.49 3.89
N HIS A 43 -4.14 16.30 4.37
CA HIS A 43 -3.22 15.17 4.52
C HIS A 43 -2.53 14.83 3.20
N ASN A 44 -3.30 14.67 2.13
CA ASN A 44 -2.77 14.35 0.81
C ASN A 44 -1.82 15.45 0.28
N GLY A 45 -2.17 16.71 0.50
CA GLY A 45 -1.32 17.85 0.15
C GLY A 45 0.02 17.82 0.90
N VAL A 46 -0.01 17.59 2.21
CA VAL A 46 1.21 17.46 3.03
C VAL A 46 2.06 16.27 2.58
N GLN A 47 1.46 15.11 2.32
CA GLN A 47 2.17 13.93 1.84
C GLN A 47 2.83 14.17 0.47
N SER A 48 2.15 14.89 -0.43
CA SER A 48 2.73 15.24 -1.74
C SER A 48 3.96 16.14 -1.59
N ILE A 49 3.85 17.20 -0.79
CA ILE A 49 4.97 18.13 -0.53
C ILE A 49 6.14 17.41 0.14
N LEU A 50 5.87 16.56 1.15
CA LEU A 50 6.91 15.77 1.81
C LEU A 50 7.63 14.84 0.81
N ARG A 51 6.89 14.22 -0.10
CA ARG A 51 7.46 13.36 -1.14
C ARG A 51 8.39 14.15 -2.06
N GLU A 52 7.97 15.32 -2.50
CA GLU A 52 8.79 16.21 -3.35
C GLU A 52 10.07 16.64 -2.63
N ILE A 53 9.97 17.04 -1.36
CA ILE A 53 11.12 17.42 -0.54
C ILE A 53 12.08 16.23 -0.40
N LYS A 54 11.58 15.05 -0.04
CA LYS A 54 12.40 13.84 0.11
C LYS A 54 13.13 13.47 -1.17
N ILE A 55 12.45 13.52 -2.32
CA ILE A 55 13.08 13.25 -3.62
C ILE A 55 14.16 14.28 -3.92
N ARG A 56 13.89 15.58 -3.71
CA ARG A 56 14.82 16.66 -3.97
C ARG A 56 16.06 16.59 -3.09
N GLU A 57 15.89 16.29 -1.81
CA GLU A 57 16.99 16.21 -0.84
C GLU A 57 17.65 14.82 -0.81
N GLY A 58 17.12 13.83 -1.53
CA GLY A 58 17.63 12.45 -1.55
C GLY A 58 17.50 11.73 -0.20
N VAL A 59 16.50 12.10 0.61
CA VAL A 59 16.28 11.56 1.96
C VAL A 59 15.10 10.60 1.95
N TYR A 60 15.26 9.45 2.60
CA TYR A 60 14.23 8.42 2.68
C TYR A 60 14.08 7.93 4.12
N ASP A 61 12.84 7.72 4.56
CA ASP A 61 12.55 7.06 5.83
C ASP A 61 12.27 5.54 5.63
N HIS A 62 12.05 4.84 6.74
CA HIS A 62 11.76 3.40 6.71
C HIS A 62 10.49 3.06 5.91
N SER A 63 9.48 3.89 5.97
CA SER A 63 8.23 3.70 5.21
C SER A 63 8.47 3.85 3.71
N ASP A 64 9.30 4.82 3.31
CA ASP A 64 9.69 4.97 1.91
C ASP A 64 10.47 3.74 1.41
N MET A 65 11.42 3.24 2.20
CA MET A 65 12.18 2.04 1.84
C MET A 65 11.27 0.82 1.69
N GLN A 66 10.32 0.61 2.61
CA GLN A 66 9.35 -0.47 2.51
C GLN A 66 8.49 -0.34 1.25
N ARG A 67 7.97 0.86 0.97
CA ARG A 67 7.18 1.13 -0.23
C ARG A 67 7.96 0.87 -1.50
N TYR A 68 9.20 1.37 -1.61
CA TYR A 68 10.04 1.12 -2.77
C TYR A 68 10.40 -0.36 -2.92
N ALA A 69 10.56 -1.09 -1.81
CA ALA A 69 10.78 -2.53 -1.87
C ALA A 69 9.51 -3.27 -2.34
N GLU A 70 8.32 -2.89 -1.87
CA GLU A 70 7.05 -3.42 -2.39
C GLU A 70 6.91 -3.18 -3.89
N ASP A 71 7.16 -1.95 -4.32
CA ASP A 71 7.10 -1.55 -5.72
C ASP A 71 8.11 -2.33 -6.57
N LEU A 72 9.36 -2.40 -6.13
CA LEU A 72 10.41 -3.10 -6.84
C LEU A 72 10.13 -4.59 -6.99
N LEU A 73 9.64 -5.22 -5.94
CA LEU A 73 9.39 -6.66 -5.90
C LEU A 73 7.96 -7.04 -6.27
N LEU A 74 7.16 -6.07 -6.70
CA LEU A 74 5.78 -6.29 -7.12
C LEU A 74 4.92 -6.96 -6.03
N SER A 75 5.13 -6.61 -4.77
CA SER A 75 4.26 -7.08 -3.69
C SER A 75 2.89 -6.40 -3.76
N ARG A 76 2.90 -5.13 -4.13
CA ARG A 76 1.75 -4.31 -4.52
C ARG A 76 2.28 -3.06 -5.21
N CYS A 77 1.63 -2.60 -6.27
CA CYS A 77 2.16 -1.47 -7.01
C CYS A 77 1.05 -0.57 -7.57
N PRO A 78 0.49 0.34 -6.76
CA PRO A 78 -0.40 1.35 -7.28
C PRO A 78 0.33 2.42 -8.09
N ASP A 79 1.54 2.83 -7.68
CA ASP A 79 2.21 4.00 -8.25
C ASP A 79 3.04 3.68 -9.52
N ILE A 80 3.70 2.54 -9.57
CA ILE A 80 4.52 2.14 -10.72
C ILE A 80 3.65 1.80 -11.93
N CYS A 81 2.45 1.25 -11.71
CA CYS A 81 1.57 0.83 -12.78
C CYS A 81 0.88 1.99 -13.50
N ASN A 82 1.02 3.23 -13.05
CA ASN A 82 0.33 4.38 -13.64
C ASN A 82 0.69 4.62 -15.11
N TRP A 83 1.87 4.18 -15.56
CA TRP A 83 2.29 4.30 -16.94
C TRP A 83 2.08 3.03 -17.78
N TYR A 84 1.63 1.93 -17.16
CA TYR A 84 1.32 0.70 -17.88
C TYR A 84 0.04 0.84 -18.71
N PRO A 85 -0.05 0.14 -19.84
CA PRO A 85 -1.29 0.08 -20.61
C PRO A 85 -2.48 -0.41 -19.77
N THR A 86 -3.63 0.19 -20.00
CA THR A 86 -4.87 -0.07 -19.23
C THR A 86 -5.20 -1.57 -19.07
N PRO A 87 -5.09 -2.44 -20.11
CA PRO A 87 -5.38 -3.87 -19.92
C PRO A 87 -4.49 -4.54 -18.87
N MET A 88 -3.21 -4.19 -18.83
CA MET A 88 -2.26 -4.71 -17.85
C MET A 88 -2.60 -4.23 -16.44
N VAL A 89 -2.92 -2.94 -16.29
CA VAL A 89 -3.34 -2.35 -15.00
C VAL A 89 -4.61 -3.02 -14.49
N LEU A 90 -5.59 -3.24 -15.34
CA LEU A 90 -6.83 -3.93 -14.98
C LEU A 90 -6.57 -5.37 -14.53
N ALA A 91 -5.69 -6.09 -15.21
CA ALA A 91 -5.34 -7.45 -14.81
C ALA A 91 -4.63 -7.51 -13.45
N LEU A 92 -3.73 -6.56 -13.18
CA LEU A 92 -3.03 -6.47 -11.91
C LEU A 92 -3.99 -6.03 -10.77
N ASN A 93 -4.90 -5.10 -11.03
CA ASN A 93 -5.84 -4.58 -10.04
C ASN A 93 -7.10 -5.44 -9.85
N SER A 94 -7.31 -6.47 -10.67
CA SER A 94 -8.43 -7.42 -10.50
C SER A 94 -8.33 -8.28 -9.26
N ILE A 95 -7.21 -8.19 -8.55
CA ILE A 95 -6.91 -8.95 -7.35
C ILE A 95 -7.28 -8.11 -6.12
N ASP A 96 -7.83 -8.78 -5.12
CA ASP A 96 -8.13 -8.21 -3.82
C ASP A 96 -6.96 -7.36 -3.30
N VAL A 97 -7.26 -6.11 -2.98
CA VAL A 97 -6.31 -5.07 -2.57
C VAL A 97 -5.42 -5.51 -1.38
N GLU A 98 -5.91 -6.43 -0.57
CA GLU A 98 -5.18 -6.91 0.61
C GLU A 98 -4.23 -8.07 0.32
N ARG A 99 -4.34 -8.69 -0.85
CA ARG A 99 -3.52 -9.85 -1.21
C ARG A 99 -2.28 -9.44 -2.00
N PRO A 100 -1.12 -10.01 -1.70
CA PRO A 100 0.07 -9.81 -2.52
C PRO A 100 -0.14 -10.43 -3.90
N TRP A 101 0.41 -9.81 -4.93
CA TRP A 101 0.41 -10.37 -6.28
C TRP A 101 1.22 -11.68 -6.31
N THR A 102 0.72 -12.64 -7.05
CA THR A 102 1.46 -13.88 -7.34
C THR A 102 2.23 -13.74 -8.66
N ASP A 103 3.17 -14.66 -8.90
CA ASP A 103 3.88 -14.67 -10.18
C ASP A 103 2.94 -14.92 -11.36
N GLU A 104 1.88 -15.73 -11.17
CA GLU A 104 0.85 -15.97 -12.18
C GLU A 104 0.10 -14.71 -12.58
N HIS A 105 -0.20 -13.83 -11.63
CA HIS A 105 -0.86 -12.56 -11.91
C HIS A 105 0.02 -11.66 -12.78
N ILE A 106 1.31 -11.62 -12.48
CA ILE A 106 2.27 -10.82 -13.24
C ILE A 106 2.48 -11.39 -14.63
N LEU A 107 2.63 -12.72 -14.76
CA LEU A 107 2.75 -13.38 -16.05
C LEU A 107 1.50 -13.15 -16.90
N ARG A 108 0.31 -13.22 -16.31
CA ARG A 108 -0.93 -12.91 -17.03
C ARG A 108 -0.95 -11.46 -17.51
N ALA A 109 -0.50 -10.49 -16.71
CA ALA A 109 -0.42 -9.10 -17.14
C ALA A 109 0.59 -8.92 -18.29
N ILE A 110 1.70 -9.65 -18.27
CA ILE A 110 2.68 -9.67 -19.36
C ILE A 110 2.07 -10.23 -20.65
N ASP A 111 1.31 -11.34 -20.54
CA ASP A 111 0.71 -12.02 -21.70
C ASP A 111 -0.35 -11.17 -22.43
N ILE A 112 -1.09 -10.35 -21.69
CA ILE A 112 -2.13 -9.47 -22.23
C ILE A 112 -1.61 -8.07 -22.61
N ALA A 113 -0.30 -7.84 -22.50
CA ALA A 113 0.27 -6.55 -22.89
C ALA A 113 -0.05 -6.27 -24.37
N PRO A 114 -0.58 -5.09 -24.69
CA PRO A 114 -0.89 -4.72 -26.06
C PRO A 114 0.37 -4.63 -26.90
N GLU A 115 0.21 -4.86 -28.21
CA GLU A 115 1.30 -4.64 -29.16
C GLU A 115 1.67 -3.15 -29.25
N GLY A 116 2.95 -2.85 -29.37
CA GLY A 116 3.47 -1.50 -29.52
C GLY A 116 4.42 -1.09 -28.40
N LYS A 117 5.04 0.07 -28.59
CA LYS A 117 6.15 0.55 -27.77
C LYS A 117 5.85 0.56 -26.26
N ASP A 118 4.68 1.04 -25.86
CA ASP A 118 4.32 1.16 -24.45
C ASP A 118 4.05 -0.22 -23.82
N GLY A 119 3.41 -1.13 -24.56
CA GLY A 119 3.22 -2.50 -24.13
C GLY A 119 4.54 -3.26 -24.01
N ASP A 120 5.44 -3.10 -24.96
CA ASP A 120 6.75 -3.73 -24.93
C ASP A 120 7.62 -3.23 -23.78
N LEU A 121 7.58 -1.93 -23.48
CA LEU A 121 8.28 -1.34 -22.34
C LEU A 121 7.71 -1.86 -21.01
N ALA A 122 6.39 -1.89 -20.87
CA ALA A 122 5.74 -2.39 -19.67
C ALA A 122 6.00 -3.89 -19.46
N LYS A 123 5.96 -4.68 -20.53
CA LYS A 123 6.33 -6.11 -20.51
C LYS A 123 7.78 -6.31 -20.08
N ALA A 124 8.70 -5.54 -20.61
CA ALA A 124 10.11 -5.62 -20.26
C ALA A 124 10.33 -5.25 -18.77
N ASP A 125 9.67 -4.19 -18.28
CA ASP A 125 9.78 -3.77 -16.89
C ASP A 125 9.25 -4.84 -15.93
N LEU A 126 8.04 -5.37 -16.15
CA LEU A 126 7.47 -6.45 -15.33
C LEU A 126 8.35 -7.71 -15.35
N SER A 127 8.87 -8.07 -16.51
CA SER A 127 9.75 -9.24 -16.65
C SER A 127 11.05 -9.07 -15.87
N ASN A 128 11.68 -7.90 -15.95
CA ASN A 128 12.91 -7.58 -15.21
C ASN A 128 12.69 -7.63 -13.69
N ARG A 129 11.58 -7.10 -13.21
CA ARG A 129 11.20 -7.12 -11.78
C ARG A 129 10.93 -8.54 -11.29
N LEU A 130 10.24 -9.35 -12.09
CA LEU A 130 9.99 -10.74 -11.78
C LEU A 130 11.30 -11.54 -11.74
N GLU A 131 12.21 -11.31 -12.67
CA GLU A 131 13.54 -11.93 -12.68
C GLU A 131 14.37 -11.55 -11.44
N LEU A 132 14.36 -10.25 -11.06
CA LEU A 132 15.01 -9.78 -9.84
C LEU A 132 14.48 -10.51 -8.61
N LEU A 133 13.16 -10.60 -8.46
CA LEU A 133 12.52 -11.32 -7.38
C LEU A 133 12.94 -12.80 -7.35
N GLN A 134 12.94 -13.47 -8.49
CA GLN A 134 13.37 -14.87 -8.59
C GLN A 134 14.84 -15.04 -8.22
N ARG A 135 15.71 -14.09 -8.59
CA ARG A 135 17.12 -14.07 -8.20
C ARG A 135 17.29 -13.94 -6.69
N ILE A 136 16.52 -13.08 -6.04
CA ILE A 136 16.50 -12.95 -4.58
C ILE A 136 16.04 -14.26 -3.93
N ARG A 137 14.94 -14.85 -4.39
CA ARG A 137 14.42 -16.13 -3.86
C ARG A 137 15.43 -17.28 -3.97
N ARG A 138 16.22 -17.32 -5.05
CA ARG A 138 17.28 -18.34 -5.20
C ARG A 138 18.43 -18.15 -4.23
N ARG A 139 18.67 -16.90 -3.80
CA ARG A 139 19.75 -16.57 -2.86
C ARG A 139 19.41 -16.93 -1.41
N TYR A 140 18.14 -16.88 -1.03
CA TYR A 140 17.67 -17.12 0.32
C TYR A 140 16.77 -18.35 0.35
N LEU A 141 17.22 -19.40 1.03
CA LEU A 141 16.51 -20.69 1.12
C LEU A 141 15.41 -20.69 2.19
N SER A 142 15.57 -19.84 3.21
CA SER A 142 14.62 -19.73 4.32
C SER A 142 14.63 -18.32 4.90
N PHE A 143 13.54 -17.97 5.55
CA PHE A 143 13.40 -16.73 6.31
C PHE A 143 12.98 -17.09 7.73
N ILE A 144 13.61 -16.44 8.70
CA ILE A 144 13.21 -16.50 10.09
C ILE A 144 12.68 -15.11 10.43
N ILE A 145 11.42 -15.06 10.86
CA ILE A 145 10.75 -13.80 11.20
C ILE A 145 10.55 -13.83 12.71
N ASP A 146 11.26 -12.95 13.39
CA ASP A 146 11.06 -12.69 14.81
C ASP A 146 9.92 -11.70 14.99
N GLU A 147 9.23 -11.76 16.13
CA GLU A 147 8.10 -10.88 16.49
C GLU A 147 7.04 -10.76 15.37
N TYR A 148 6.67 -11.89 14.76
CA TYR A 148 5.73 -11.91 13.64
C TYR A 148 4.39 -11.22 13.94
N GLN A 149 3.95 -11.24 15.19
CA GLN A 149 2.73 -10.55 15.64
C GLN A 149 2.77 -9.04 15.44
N ASP A 150 3.97 -8.45 15.38
CA ASP A 150 4.17 -7.00 15.19
C ASP A 150 4.30 -6.63 13.70
N THR A 151 4.18 -7.63 12.82
CA THR A 151 4.27 -7.44 11.37
C THR A 151 3.07 -6.66 10.86
N ASN A 152 3.31 -5.50 10.27
CA ASN A 152 2.25 -4.72 9.64
C ASN A 152 1.84 -5.32 8.27
N PRO A 153 0.66 -4.96 7.71
CA PRO A 153 0.18 -5.50 6.43
C PRO A 153 1.16 -5.28 5.26
N GLN A 154 1.91 -4.19 5.25
CA GLN A 154 2.89 -3.89 4.22
C GLN A 154 4.07 -4.86 4.28
N GLN A 155 4.62 -5.06 5.47
CA GLN A 155 5.70 -6.03 5.70
C GLN A 155 5.24 -7.46 5.35
N TYR A 156 4.00 -7.81 5.74
CA TYR A 156 3.41 -9.11 5.40
C TYR A 156 3.38 -9.34 3.87
N ARG A 157 2.88 -8.35 3.10
CA ARG A 157 2.82 -8.46 1.64
C ARG A 157 4.20 -8.66 1.03
N LEU A 158 5.20 -7.88 1.51
CA LEU A 158 6.58 -7.99 1.05
C LEU A 158 7.16 -9.38 1.36
N LEU A 159 6.98 -9.87 2.59
CA LEU A 159 7.44 -11.20 3.00
C LEU A 159 6.76 -12.31 2.20
N ALA A 160 5.44 -12.24 2.03
CA ALA A 160 4.69 -13.20 1.22
C ALA A 160 5.17 -13.22 -0.23
N ARG A 161 5.50 -12.05 -0.77
CA ARG A 161 6.05 -11.91 -2.12
C ARG A 161 7.46 -12.52 -2.23
N LEU A 162 8.32 -12.27 -1.26
CA LEU A 162 9.66 -12.86 -1.19
C LEU A 162 9.63 -14.37 -1.03
N TRP A 163 8.72 -14.89 -0.19
CA TRP A 163 8.59 -16.32 0.05
C TRP A 163 8.03 -17.08 -1.17
N GLY A 164 7.19 -16.43 -1.97
CA GLY A 164 6.58 -17.02 -3.16
C GLY A 164 5.52 -18.09 -2.87
N ARG A 165 5.14 -18.26 -1.62
CA ARG A 165 4.09 -19.18 -1.16
C ARG A 165 3.20 -18.44 -0.16
N ARG A 166 1.96 -18.92 0.01
CA ARG A 166 1.12 -18.42 1.09
C ARG A 166 1.83 -18.70 2.42
N LEU A 167 2.04 -17.66 3.20
CA LEU A 167 2.33 -17.86 4.61
C LEU A 167 1.07 -18.46 5.23
N LEU A 168 1.22 -19.65 5.75
CA LEU A 168 0.13 -20.35 6.45
C LEU A 168 -0.15 -19.67 7.77
#